data_0d14ed53cee8c0eabc736374891189f1
#
_entry.id   0d14ed53cee8c0eabc736374891189f1
#
_cell.length_a   1.000
_cell.length_b   1.000
_cell.length_c   1.000
_cell.angle_alpha   90.00
_cell.angle_beta   90.00
_cell.angle_gamma   90.00
#
_symmetry.space_group_name_H-M   'P 1'
#
loop_
_entity.id
_entity.type
_entity.pdbx_description
1 polymer ?
#
loop_
_entity_poly.entity_id
_entity_poly.type
_entity_poly.pdbx_seq_one_letter_code
_entity_poly.pdbx_strand_id
1 'polypeptide(L)'
;MKFIKFKNGKCFFYSIKTKIFLLLLNVHCILFIRHRQNDYIESKDVRIALCTMGKNENLYVNEFVEYYIKIGIDHIFIYDDNEPEMDKIANIIDKKYQNNITIYETKRFNIDSQATAFTQCYRKNIDRFDWFLMVDMDEFLYYN
;
A
#
# COMPACT_ATOMS: atom_id res chain seq x y z
N MET A 1 9.59 19.72 2.24
CA MET A 1 8.21 19.23 2.28
C MET A 1 7.72 19.18 0.83
N LYS A 2 7.68 17.97 0.22
CA LYS A 2 7.18 17.81 -1.14
C LYS A 2 5.69 17.52 -1.06
N PHE A 3 4.88 18.36 -1.67
CA PHE A 3 3.44 18.16 -1.76
C PHE A 3 3.13 17.23 -2.94
N ILE A 4 2.42 16.17 -2.68
CA ILE A 4 1.85 15.31 -3.73
C ILE A 4 0.46 15.86 -4.04
N LYS A 5 0.24 16.30 -5.27
CA LYS A 5 -1.04 16.85 -5.73
C LYS A 5 -1.74 15.79 -6.59
N PHE A 6 -2.97 15.45 -6.26
CA PHE A 6 -3.77 14.50 -7.04
C PHE A 6 -4.70 15.23 -8.00
N LYS A 7 -4.89 14.63 -9.19
CA LYS A 7 -5.86 15.08 -10.17
C LYS A 7 -7.22 14.52 -9.76
N ASN A 8 -8.09 15.35 -9.18
CA ASN A 8 -9.44 15.05 -8.69
C ASN A 8 -9.58 14.44 -7.27
N GLY A 9 -8.58 14.44 -6.43
CA GLY A 9 -8.68 13.90 -5.08
C GLY A 9 -8.17 14.85 -4.00
N LYS A 10 -8.80 14.82 -2.84
CA LYS A 10 -8.33 15.53 -1.64
C LYS A 10 -7.33 14.64 -0.92
N CYS A 11 -6.08 15.10 -0.76
CA CYS A 11 -5.14 14.49 0.15
C CYS A 11 -5.49 14.82 1.59
N PHE A 12 -5.59 13.80 2.43
CA PHE A 12 -5.65 13.96 3.88
C PHE A 12 -4.39 13.40 4.51
N PHE A 13 -3.67 14.26 5.22
CA PHE A 13 -2.59 13.84 6.10
C PHE A 13 -3.17 13.58 7.49
N TYR A 14 -2.97 12.39 8.02
CA TYR A 14 -3.29 12.09 9.40
C TYR A 14 -2.01 11.86 10.20
N SER A 15 -1.81 12.71 11.21
CA SER A 15 -0.87 12.45 12.30
C SER A 15 -1.66 11.79 13.42
N ILE A 16 -1.32 10.58 13.76
CA ILE A 16 -1.98 9.87 14.85
C ILE A 16 -1.41 10.36 16.18
N LYS A 17 -2.04 11.40 16.75
CA LYS A 17 -2.29 11.48 18.17
C LYS A 17 -3.80 11.37 18.32
N THR A 18 -4.28 10.23 18.80
CA THR A 18 -5.67 9.97 19.20
C THR A 18 -6.75 9.89 18.11
N LYS A 19 -7.42 8.73 18.11
CA LYS A 19 -8.73 8.41 17.54
C LYS A 19 -8.85 8.38 16.00
N ILE A 20 -8.99 7.15 15.54
CA ILE A 20 -9.54 6.80 14.24
C ILE A 20 -10.90 7.49 14.06
N PHE A 21 -10.96 8.43 13.14
CA PHE A 21 -12.22 8.92 12.62
C PHE A 21 -12.28 8.57 11.13
N LEU A 22 -12.95 7.46 10.84
CA LEU A 22 -13.27 7.09 9.46
C LEU A 22 -14.46 7.96 9.01
N LEU A 23 -14.23 8.92 8.15
CA LEU A 23 -15.28 9.56 7.39
C LEU A 23 -15.41 8.83 6.05
N LEU A 24 -16.45 8.00 5.95
CA LEU A 24 -16.88 7.37 4.71
C LEU A 24 -17.44 8.46 3.77
N LEU A 25 -16.65 8.87 2.82
CA LEU A 25 -17.14 9.52 1.61
C LEU A 25 -16.67 8.67 0.44
N ASN A 26 -17.59 8.35 -0.46
CA ASN A 26 -17.38 7.62 -1.70
C ASN A 26 -16.33 8.29 -2.60
N VAL A 27 -15.08 8.12 -2.29
CA VAL A 27 -13.94 8.54 -3.11
C VAL A 27 -12.84 7.50 -2.88
N HIS A 28 -12.28 6.98 -3.91
CA HIS A 28 -11.06 6.17 -3.87
C HIS A 28 -10.02 6.92 -3.05
N CYS A 29 -9.68 6.40 -1.89
CA CYS A 29 -8.91 7.13 -0.90
C CYS A 29 -7.52 6.53 -0.79
N ILE A 30 -6.54 7.25 -1.28
CA ILE A 30 -5.13 6.98 -1.00
C ILE A 30 -4.84 7.49 0.41
N LEU A 31 -4.48 6.59 1.31
CA LEU A 31 -4.21 6.91 2.70
C LEU A 31 -2.72 6.83 2.99
N PHE A 32 -2.13 7.95 3.42
CA PHE A 32 -0.79 7.98 3.98
C PHE A 32 -0.87 7.99 5.50
N ILE A 33 -0.31 6.99 6.16
CA ILE A 33 -0.22 6.92 7.61
C ILE A 33 1.24 7.07 8.03
N ARG A 34 1.56 8.16 8.70
CA ARG A 34 2.88 8.36 9.31
C ARG A 34 2.90 7.73 10.70
N HIS A 35 3.84 6.86 10.93
CA HIS A 35 3.96 6.17 12.21
C HIS A 35 4.77 6.95 13.26
N ARG A 36 5.87 7.58 12.89
CA ARG A 36 6.74 8.26 13.87
C ARG A 36 6.27 9.66 14.22
N GLN A 37 6.11 9.90 15.53
CA GLN A 37 6.02 11.23 16.11
C GLN A 37 7.42 11.66 16.57
N ASN A 38 7.78 12.89 16.21
CA ASN A 38 8.99 13.59 16.63
C ASN A 38 10.28 12.99 16.11
N ASP A 39 10.66 13.37 14.91
CA ASP A 39 12.03 13.74 14.62
C ASP A 39 12.04 14.32 13.22
N TYR A 40 12.78 15.37 13.03
CA TYR A 40 13.13 15.89 11.72
C TYR A 40 13.94 14.77 11.04
N ILE A 41 13.29 13.92 10.27
CA ILE A 41 13.97 12.86 9.54
C ILE A 41 14.65 13.54 8.35
N GLU A 42 15.96 13.60 8.38
CA GLU A 42 16.72 13.88 7.16
C GLU A 42 16.31 12.85 6.11
N SER A 43 16.02 13.30 4.92
CA SER A 43 15.34 12.56 3.84
C SER A 43 16.03 11.28 3.37
N LYS A 44 17.14 10.89 3.99
CA LYS A 44 18.01 9.81 3.54
C LYS A 44 17.65 8.42 4.08
N ASP A 45 16.89 8.36 5.16
CA ASP A 45 16.59 7.10 5.87
C ASP A 45 15.10 6.78 6.01
N VAL A 46 14.22 7.51 5.31
CA VAL A 46 12.78 7.29 5.37
C VAL A 46 12.41 6.07 4.55
N ARG A 47 11.82 5.07 5.19
CA ARG A 47 11.31 3.86 4.52
C ARG A 47 9.81 3.90 4.35
N ILE A 48 9.37 3.64 3.14
CA ILE A 48 7.96 3.71 2.74
C ILE A 48 7.48 2.33 2.33
N ALA A 49 6.42 1.84 2.98
CA ALA A 49 5.71 0.65 2.57
C ALA A 49 4.45 1.00 1.78
N LEU A 50 4.10 0.15 0.82
CA LEU A 50 2.81 0.18 0.14
C LEU A 50 2.01 -1.07 0.52
N CYS A 51 0.73 -0.89 0.84
CA CYS A 51 -0.21 -1.96 1.08
C CYS A 51 -1.32 -1.91 0.02
N THR A 52 -1.54 -3.02 -0.65
CA THR A 52 -2.61 -3.15 -1.65
C THR A 52 -3.30 -4.51 -1.53
N MET A 53 -4.54 -4.57 -2.00
CA MET A 53 -5.29 -5.83 -2.14
C MET A 53 -5.71 -5.95 -3.60
N GLY A 54 -5.40 -7.10 -4.22
CA GLY A 54 -5.69 -7.37 -5.62
C GLY A 54 -6.68 -8.50 -5.77
N LYS A 55 -7.71 -8.27 -6.60
CA LYS A 55 -8.65 -9.30 -7.05
C LYS A 55 -8.88 -9.13 -8.53
N ASN A 56 -8.52 -10.14 -9.32
CA ASN A 56 -8.60 -10.13 -10.78
C ASN A 56 -7.64 -9.12 -11.47
N GLU A 57 -6.59 -8.68 -10.77
CA GLU A 57 -5.64 -7.67 -11.27
C GLU A 57 -4.35 -8.29 -11.86
N ASN A 58 -4.38 -9.58 -12.18
CA ASN A 58 -3.22 -10.34 -12.64
C ASN A 58 -2.50 -9.74 -13.85
N LEU A 59 -3.25 -9.09 -14.74
CA LEU A 59 -2.69 -8.46 -15.95
C LEU A 59 -1.82 -7.25 -15.62
N TYR A 60 -2.07 -6.54 -14.54
CA TYR A 60 -1.46 -5.26 -14.21
C TYR A 60 -0.47 -5.32 -13.05
N VAL A 61 -0.41 -6.44 -12.33
CA VAL A 61 0.38 -6.54 -11.11
C VAL A 61 1.86 -6.20 -11.31
N ASN A 62 2.48 -6.63 -12.41
CA ASN A 62 3.89 -6.33 -12.69
C ASN A 62 4.10 -4.85 -13.02
N GLU A 63 3.19 -4.23 -13.77
CA GLU A 63 3.22 -2.79 -14.07
C GLU A 63 3.07 -1.97 -12.78
N PHE A 64 2.10 -2.34 -11.94
CA PHE A 64 1.87 -1.71 -10.65
C PHE A 64 3.12 -1.76 -9.76
N VAL A 65 3.71 -2.94 -9.59
CA VAL A 65 4.90 -3.13 -8.76
C VAL A 65 6.09 -2.33 -9.32
N GLU A 66 6.33 -2.42 -10.63
CA GLU A 66 7.40 -1.68 -11.29
C GLU A 66 7.26 -0.17 -11.10
N TYR A 67 6.04 0.35 -11.27
CA TYR A 67 5.75 1.76 -11.10
C TYR A 67 6.09 2.23 -9.70
N TYR A 68 5.58 1.55 -8.67
CA TYR A 68 5.76 1.97 -7.29
C TYR A 68 7.19 1.85 -6.80
N ILE A 69 7.94 0.83 -7.23
CA ILE A 69 9.37 0.73 -6.96
C ILE A 69 10.14 1.89 -7.61
N LYS A 70 9.81 2.23 -8.87
CA LYS A 70 10.46 3.35 -9.59
C LYS A 70 10.24 4.70 -8.92
N ILE A 71 9.09 4.93 -8.31
CA ILE A 71 8.84 6.20 -7.58
C ILE A 71 9.36 6.22 -6.14
N GLY A 72 10.01 5.13 -5.69
CA GLY A 72 10.73 5.11 -4.42
C GLY A 72 10.00 4.43 -3.27
N ILE A 73 9.04 3.53 -3.54
CA ILE A 73 8.49 2.63 -2.53
C ILE A 73 9.51 1.55 -2.21
N ASP A 74 9.85 1.37 -0.93
CA ASP A 74 10.87 0.41 -0.48
C ASP A 74 10.34 -1.02 -0.46
N HIS A 75 9.05 -1.20 -0.11
CA HIS A 75 8.44 -2.53 -0.03
C HIS A 75 6.94 -2.49 -0.29
N ILE A 76 6.45 -3.48 -1.03
CA ILE A 76 5.04 -3.62 -1.38
C ILE A 76 4.47 -4.88 -0.75
N PHE A 77 3.41 -4.73 0.03
CA PHE A 77 2.64 -5.82 0.61
C PHE A 77 1.36 -6.01 -0.21
N ILE A 78 1.24 -7.16 -0.87
CA ILE A 78 0.11 -7.51 -1.73
C ILE A 78 -0.75 -8.55 -1.01
N TYR A 79 -2.03 -8.27 -0.88
CA TYR A 79 -3.04 -9.20 -0.39
C TYR A 79 -3.79 -9.76 -1.58
N ASP A 80 -3.46 -11.01 -1.93
CA ASP A 80 -4.03 -11.73 -3.08
C ASP A 80 -5.41 -12.29 -2.70
N ASP A 81 -6.47 -11.70 -3.26
CA ASP A 81 -7.86 -12.09 -3.08
C ASP A 81 -8.44 -12.84 -4.29
N ASN A 82 -7.58 -13.35 -5.15
CA ASN A 82 -8.02 -14.15 -6.29
C ASN A 82 -8.77 -15.40 -5.84
N GLU A 83 -9.77 -15.78 -6.62
CA GLU A 83 -10.49 -17.03 -6.41
C GLU A 83 -9.55 -18.24 -6.58
N PRO A 84 -9.86 -19.40 -5.98
CA PRO A 84 -9.00 -20.59 -6.04
C PRO A 84 -8.69 -21.09 -7.45
N GLU A 85 -9.60 -20.82 -8.39
CA GLU A 85 -9.50 -21.25 -9.79
C GLU A 85 -8.60 -20.31 -10.62
N MET A 86 -8.27 -19.14 -10.08
CA MET A 86 -7.42 -18.17 -10.74
C MET A 86 -5.94 -18.39 -10.39
N ASP A 87 -5.07 -17.96 -11.29
CA ASP A 87 -3.64 -17.92 -11.01
C ASP A 87 -3.37 -16.98 -9.83
N LYS A 88 -2.56 -17.46 -8.90
CA LYS A 88 -2.13 -16.65 -7.77
C LYS A 88 -1.12 -15.59 -8.22
N ILE A 89 -1.22 -14.40 -7.64
CA ILE A 89 -0.29 -13.29 -7.91
C ILE A 89 1.17 -13.75 -7.70
N ALA A 90 1.43 -14.59 -6.73
CA ALA A 90 2.76 -15.13 -6.47
C ALA A 90 3.38 -15.91 -7.64
N ASN A 91 2.55 -16.48 -8.52
CA ASN A 91 3.01 -17.23 -9.70
C ASN A 91 3.25 -16.33 -10.92
N ILE A 92 2.70 -15.13 -10.92
CA ILE A 92 2.68 -14.22 -12.07
C ILE A 92 3.74 -13.13 -11.93
N ILE A 93 4.02 -12.73 -10.69
CA ILE A 93 4.93 -11.63 -10.40
C ILE A 93 6.37 -11.93 -10.86
N ASP A 94 7.00 -10.97 -11.49
CA ASP A 94 8.38 -11.10 -11.94
C ASP A 94 9.34 -11.37 -10.79
N LYS A 95 10.19 -12.38 -10.93
CA LYS A 95 11.18 -12.78 -9.92
C LYS A 95 12.15 -11.66 -9.53
N LYS A 96 12.38 -10.70 -10.42
CA LYS A 96 13.24 -9.53 -10.13
C LYS A 96 12.75 -8.67 -8.96
N TYR A 97 11.45 -8.77 -8.61
CA TYR A 97 10.85 -7.99 -7.52
C TYR A 97 10.76 -8.72 -6.18
N GLN A 98 11.22 -9.97 -6.07
CA GLN A 98 11.08 -10.82 -4.88
C GLN A 98 11.56 -10.17 -3.57
N ASN A 99 12.61 -9.35 -3.65
CA ASN A 99 13.16 -8.69 -2.47
C ASN A 99 12.35 -7.46 -2.02
N ASN A 100 11.50 -6.92 -2.90
CA ASN A 100 10.75 -5.71 -2.66
C ASN A 100 9.26 -5.96 -2.40
N ILE A 101 8.82 -7.22 -2.42
CA ILE A 101 7.42 -7.56 -2.25
C ILE A 101 7.21 -8.66 -1.22
N THR A 102 6.03 -8.65 -0.62
CA THR A 102 5.50 -9.78 0.19
C THR A 102 4.05 -10.00 -0.19
N ILE A 103 3.70 -11.24 -0.50
CA ILE A 103 2.35 -11.61 -0.93
C ILE A 103 1.68 -12.45 0.16
N TYR A 104 0.45 -12.08 0.53
CA TYR A 104 -0.41 -12.81 1.46
C TYR A 104 -1.69 -13.24 0.75
N GLU A 105 -2.04 -14.51 0.82
CA GLU A 105 -3.33 -15.01 0.34
C GLU A 105 -4.43 -14.68 1.36
N THR A 106 -5.43 -13.88 0.99
CA THR A 106 -6.48 -13.41 1.91
C THR A 106 -7.26 -14.56 2.53
N LYS A 107 -7.65 -15.56 1.74
CA LYS A 107 -8.40 -16.75 2.20
C LYS A 107 -7.63 -17.57 3.24
N ARG A 108 -6.32 -17.71 3.07
CA ARG A 108 -5.46 -18.44 4.02
C ARG A 108 -5.36 -17.74 5.37
N PHE A 109 -5.49 -16.43 5.40
CA PHE A 109 -5.35 -15.62 6.62
C PHE A 109 -6.67 -15.06 7.16
N ASN A 110 -7.82 -15.54 6.64
CA ASN A 110 -9.16 -15.07 6.99
C ASN A 110 -9.29 -13.55 6.88
N ILE A 111 -8.76 -12.99 5.80
CA ILE A 111 -8.87 -11.58 5.46
C ILE A 111 -10.07 -11.43 4.54
N ASP A 112 -11.13 -10.82 5.04
CA ASP A 112 -12.45 -10.72 4.41
C ASP A 112 -12.72 -9.38 3.75
N SER A 113 -11.82 -8.41 3.95
CA SER A 113 -11.99 -7.07 3.42
C SER A 113 -10.67 -6.33 3.25
N GLN A 114 -10.66 -5.37 2.36
CA GLN A 114 -9.55 -4.46 2.15
C GLN A 114 -9.14 -3.73 3.44
N ALA A 115 -10.13 -3.30 4.24
CA ALA A 115 -9.86 -2.64 5.52
C ALA A 115 -9.10 -3.56 6.49
N THR A 116 -9.44 -4.87 6.50
CA THR A 116 -8.73 -5.87 7.29
C THR A 116 -7.32 -6.08 6.74
N ALA A 117 -7.13 -6.16 5.42
CA ALA A 117 -5.83 -6.28 4.78
C ALA A 117 -4.92 -5.09 5.13
N PHE A 118 -5.40 -3.86 4.97
CA PHE A 118 -4.66 -2.65 5.28
C PHE A 118 -4.31 -2.54 6.77
N THR A 119 -5.25 -2.88 7.65
CA THR A 119 -5.01 -2.90 9.10
C THR A 119 -3.93 -3.92 9.47
N GLN A 120 -3.98 -5.12 8.89
CA GLN A 120 -2.95 -6.14 9.14
C GLN A 120 -1.59 -5.74 8.58
N CYS A 121 -1.55 -5.18 7.35
CA CYS A 121 -0.33 -4.66 6.75
C CYS A 121 0.37 -3.66 7.67
N TYR A 122 -0.37 -2.65 8.11
CA TYR A 122 0.13 -1.64 9.03
C TYR A 122 0.63 -2.26 10.34
N ARG A 123 -0.22 -3.03 11.04
CA ARG A 123 0.12 -3.60 12.36
C ARG A 123 1.34 -4.52 12.35
N LYS A 124 1.50 -5.31 11.29
CA LYS A 124 2.62 -6.25 11.18
C LYS A 124 3.95 -5.58 10.85
N ASN A 125 3.92 -4.38 10.29
CA ASN A 125 5.11 -3.76 9.73
C ASN A 125 5.41 -2.36 10.29
N ILE A 126 4.64 -1.91 11.29
CA ILE A 126 4.74 -0.57 11.88
C ILE A 126 6.15 -0.23 12.39
N ASP A 127 6.90 -1.22 12.90
CA ASP A 127 8.26 -1.02 13.41
C ASP A 127 9.33 -1.02 12.30
N ARG A 128 8.95 -1.33 11.06
CA ARG A 128 9.87 -1.50 9.92
C ARG A 128 9.86 -0.33 8.95
N PHE A 129 8.75 0.41 8.89
CA PHE A 129 8.54 1.49 7.93
C PHE A 129 8.02 2.75 8.60
N ASP A 130 8.44 3.90 8.08
CA ASP A 130 8.07 5.21 8.60
C ASP A 130 6.74 5.70 8.03
N TRP A 131 6.42 5.28 6.78
CA TRP A 131 5.20 5.63 6.08
C TRP A 131 4.54 4.41 5.46
N PHE A 132 3.22 4.46 5.42
CA PHE A 132 2.40 3.47 4.73
C PHE A 132 1.52 4.16 3.71
N LEU A 133 1.62 3.72 2.46
CA LEU A 133 0.74 4.07 1.37
C LEU A 133 -0.27 2.94 1.18
N MET A 134 -1.55 3.27 1.25
CA MET A 134 -2.65 2.32 1.04
C MET A 134 -3.41 2.73 -0.22
N VAL A 135 -3.39 1.87 -1.22
CA VAL A 135 -3.95 2.14 -2.55
C VAL A 135 -4.56 0.88 -3.13
N ASP A 136 -5.52 1.05 -4.03
CA ASP A 136 -6.02 -0.04 -4.86
C ASP A 136 -5.02 -0.39 -5.96
N MET A 137 -5.04 -1.62 -6.49
CA MET A 137 -4.04 -2.06 -7.45
C MET A 137 -4.20 -1.40 -8.84
N ASP A 138 -5.32 -0.77 -9.10
CA ASP A 138 -5.60 0.03 -10.30
C ASP A 138 -5.32 1.54 -10.13
N GLU A 139 -4.86 1.95 -8.95
CA GLU A 139 -4.55 3.34 -8.66
C GLU A 139 -3.04 3.63 -8.80
N PHE A 140 -2.71 4.74 -9.48
CA PHE A 140 -1.34 5.20 -9.66
C PHE A 140 -1.17 6.62 -9.15
N LEU A 141 -0.19 6.82 -8.27
CA LEU A 141 0.19 8.15 -7.81
C LEU A 141 0.83 8.94 -8.93
N TYR A 142 0.27 10.09 -9.24
CA TYR A 142 0.89 11.03 -10.16
C TYR A 142 1.49 12.21 -9.38
N TYR A 143 2.75 12.55 -9.66
CA TYR A 143 3.40 13.74 -9.12
C TYR A 143 3.96 14.59 -10.27
N ASN A 144 3.81 15.89 -10.14
CA ASN A 144 4.42 16.88 -11.03
C ASN A 144 5.71 17.39 -10.42
#